data_f478f70db8282903ab4636010573bb87
#
_entry.id   f478f70db8282903ab4636010573bb87
#
_cell.length_a   1.000
_cell.length_b   1.000
_cell.length_c   1.000
_cell.angle_alpha   90.00
_cell.angle_beta   90.00
_cell.angle_gamma   90.00
#
_symmetry.space_group_name_H-M   'P 1'
#
loop_
_entity.id
_entity.type
_entity.pdbx_description
1 polymer ?
#
loop_
_entity_poly.entity_id
_entity_poly.type
_entity_poly.pdbx_seq_one_letter_code
_entity_poly.pdbx_strand_id
1 'polypeptide(L)'
;FICVGKEEIIDYVTTSGTLGDPVTFVLTSEDLDRLSYNEFLSFTTTGCTRQDILQLMTTIDRRFMAGLAYYMGARELGMGVIRVGNGIPELQWDTIRRIQPTCGMVVPSFLIKLIEFAEKNHIDYNACSMQKCICIGEALRNQEFQLNTLGQKIHDKWPALQLYSTYASTEMQSSFTECSEFHGGHLQPELIIVEFLDDNNQPVAEGEAGEVTITTL
;
A
#
# COMPACT_ATOMS: atom_id res chain seq x y z
N PHE A 1 -10.95 -2.46 -23.02
CA PHE A 1 -10.42 -1.92 -24.27
C PHE A 1 -8.92 -1.73 -24.13
N ILE A 2 -8.13 -2.21 -25.10
CA ILE A 2 -6.68 -1.98 -25.16
C ILE A 2 -6.47 -0.86 -26.19
N CYS A 3 -5.82 0.23 -25.76
CA CYS A 3 -5.64 1.44 -26.58
C CYS A 3 -4.21 1.59 -27.11
N VAL A 4 -3.34 0.62 -26.86
CA VAL A 4 -1.91 0.60 -27.28
C VAL A 4 -1.60 -0.59 -28.15
N GLY A 5 -0.53 -0.53 -28.93
CA GLY A 5 -0.02 -1.63 -29.72
C GLY A 5 0.42 -2.81 -28.83
N LYS A 6 0.28 -4.02 -29.32
CA LYS A 6 0.66 -5.23 -28.55
C LYS A 6 2.15 -5.24 -28.21
N GLU A 7 2.99 -4.63 -29.03
CA GLU A 7 4.43 -4.49 -28.86
C GLU A 7 4.83 -3.50 -27.77
N GLU A 8 3.90 -2.64 -27.33
CA GLU A 8 4.10 -1.68 -26.24
C GLU A 8 3.76 -2.26 -24.87
N ILE A 9 3.04 -3.41 -24.85
CA ILE A 9 2.60 -4.04 -23.61
C ILE A 9 3.77 -4.83 -23.01
N ILE A 10 4.15 -4.51 -21.79
CA ILE A 10 5.26 -5.16 -21.07
C ILE A 10 4.84 -5.89 -19.81
N ASP A 11 3.64 -5.63 -19.26
CA ASP A 11 3.12 -6.37 -18.12
C ASP A 11 1.61 -6.62 -18.23
N TYR A 12 1.15 -7.70 -17.62
CA TYR A 12 -0.25 -8.12 -17.57
C TYR A 12 -0.64 -8.35 -16.12
N VAL A 13 -1.53 -7.52 -15.61
CA VAL A 13 -2.00 -7.57 -14.22
C VAL A 13 -3.50 -7.82 -14.15
N THR A 14 -3.99 -8.25 -12.99
CA THR A 14 -5.43 -8.48 -12.80
C THR A 14 -5.91 -7.86 -11.50
N THR A 15 -7.17 -7.43 -11.50
CA THR A 15 -7.87 -7.11 -10.26
C THR A 15 -8.06 -8.36 -9.38
N SER A 16 -8.41 -8.16 -8.11
CA SER A 16 -8.62 -9.26 -7.15
C SER A 16 -9.82 -10.16 -7.49
N GLY A 17 -10.79 -9.66 -8.28
CA GLY A 17 -12.00 -10.40 -8.63
C GLY A 17 -12.96 -10.65 -7.46
N THR A 18 -12.94 -9.81 -6.44
CA THR A 18 -13.76 -9.99 -5.23
C THR A 18 -15.27 -9.95 -5.50
N LEU A 19 -15.70 -9.17 -6.49
CA LEU A 19 -17.13 -9.02 -6.85
C LEU A 19 -17.52 -9.69 -8.18
N GLY A 20 -16.56 -10.35 -8.85
CA GLY A 20 -16.79 -10.98 -10.15
C GLY A 20 -15.52 -11.57 -10.74
N ASP A 21 -15.51 -11.85 -12.03
CA ASP A 21 -14.30 -12.30 -12.72
C ASP A 21 -13.21 -11.21 -12.69
N PRO A 22 -11.94 -11.59 -12.43
CA PRO A 22 -10.84 -10.63 -12.47
C PRO A 22 -10.72 -9.93 -13.82
N VAL A 23 -10.64 -8.60 -13.80
CA VAL A 23 -10.38 -7.81 -15.00
C VAL A 23 -8.88 -7.78 -15.25
N THR A 24 -8.47 -8.03 -16.51
CA THR A 24 -7.07 -7.93 -16.91
C THR A 24 -6.76 -6.52 -17.40
N PHE A 25 -5.73 -5.94 -16.83
CA PHE A 25 -5.11 -4.68 -17.29
C PHE A 25 -3.77 -4.99 -17.95
N VAL A 26 -3.42 -4.16 -18.92
CA VAL A 26 -2.11 -4.19 -19.59
C VAL A 26 -1.36 -2.92 -19.24
N LEU A 27 -0.06 -3.03 -19.06
CA LEU A 27 0.81 -1.92 -18.69
C LEU A 27 1.92 -1.76 -19.72
N THR A 28 2.20 -0.53 -20.08
CA THR A 28 3.35 -0.12 -20.87
C THR A 28 4.54 0.22 -19.97
N SER A 29 5.68 0.56 -20.57
CA SER A 29 6.84 1.09 -19.82
C SER A 29 6.50 2.38 -19.09
N GLU A 30 5.75 3.28 -19.74
CA GLU A 30 5.34 4.55 -19.16
C GLU A 30 4.39 4.37 -17.98
N ASP A 31 3.47 3.39 -18.04
CA ASP A 31 2.59 3.03 -16.92
C ASP A 31 3.41 2.54 -15.71
N LEU A 32 4.45 1.73 -15.94
CA LEU A 32 5.32 1.27 -14.85
C LEU A 32 6.15 2.41 -14.26
N ASP A 33 6.67 3.32 -15.07
CA ASP A 33 7.39 4.50 -14.58
C ASP A 33 6.46 5.40 -13.76
N ARG A 34 5.21 5.58 -14.20
CA ARG A 34 4.16 6.28 -13.47
C ARG A 34 3.84 5.63 -12.14
N LEU A 35 3.70 4.31 -12.10
CA LEU A 35 3.49 3.55 -10.87
C LEU A 35 4.70 3.65 -9.91
N SER A 36 5.93 3.61 -10.45
CA SER A 36 7.15 3.84 -9.67
C SER A 36 7.14 5.20 -8.99
N TYR A 37 6.81 6.24 -9.73
CA TYR A 37 6.73 7.61 -9.20
C TYR A 37 5.62 7.77 -8.15
N ASN A 38 4.44 7.20 -8.39
CA ASN A 38 3.35 7.21 -7.41
C ASN A 38 3.79 6.59 -6.06
N GLU A 39 4.45 5.44 -6.10
CA GLU A 39 4.88 4.78 -4.87
C GLU A 39 6.12 5.44 -4.24
N PHE A 40 6.98 6.08 -5.03
CA PHE A 40 8.02 6.98 -4.50
C PHE A 40 7.38 8.11 -3.67
N LEU A 41 6.32 8.75 -4.15
CA LEU A 41 5.58 9.77 -3.41
C LEU A 41 4.92 9.19 -2.16
N SER A 42 4.31 8.00 -2.25
CA SER A 42 3.71 7.28 -1.11
C SER A 42 4.73 7.05 0.01
N PHE A 43 5.91 6.52 -0.32
CA PHE A 43 6.97 6.32 0.67
C PHE A 43 7.47 7.64 1.27
N THR A 44 7.65 8.66 0.43
CA THR A 44 8.07 10.00 0.90
C THR A 44 7.05 10.60 1.84
N THR A 45 5.75 10.47 1.55
CA THR A 45 4.64 10.95 2.39
C THR A 45 4.66 10.32 3.78
N THR A 46 5.02 9.03 3.89
CA THR A 46 5.18 8.35 5.20
C THR A 46 6.50 8.66 5.90
N GLY A 47 7.29 9.59 5.37
CA GLY A 47 8.60 9.95 5.91
C GLY A 47 9.67 8.86 5.74
N CYS A 48 9.50 7.97 4.76
CA CYS A 48 10.58 7.07 4.36
C CYS A 48 11.68 7.81 3.61
N THR A 49 12.90 7.35 3.76
CA THR A 49 14.10 7.92 3.16
C THR A 49 14.98 6.83 2.55
N ARG A 50 16.00 7.21 1.83
CA ARG A 50 17.03 6.28 1.29
C ARG A 50 17.80 5.49 2.38
N GLN A 51 17.65 5.84 3.65
CA GLN A 51 18.26 5.12 4.77
C GLN A 51 17.38 3.97 5.27
N ASP A 52 16.10 3.95 4.88
CA ASP A 52 15.18 2.92 5.28
C ASP A 52 15.39 1.62 4.48
N ILE A 53 15.07 0.51 5.11
CA ILE A 53 15.04 -0.82 4.51
C ILE A 53 13.61 -1.31 4.56
N LEU A 54 13.01 -1.51 3.39
CA LEU A 54 11.65 -2.00 3.23
C LEU A 54 11.59 -3.52 3.26
N GLN A 55 10.83 -4.08 4.18
CA GLN A 55 10.36 -5.46 4.10
C GLN A 55 9.03 -5.52 3.33
N LEU A 56 9.08 -5.99 2.10
CA LEU A 56 7.91 -6.13 1.26
C LEU A 56 7.21 -7.46 1.58
N MET A 57 6.13 -7.38 2.38
CA MET A 57 5.33 -8.51 2.86
C MET A 57 4.08 -8.76 2.01
N THR A 58 4.13 -8.31 0.75
CA THR A 58 3.11 -8.57 -0.26
C THR A 58 3.71 -9.36 -1.41
N THR A 59 2.87 -10.02 -2.22
CA THR A 59 3.35 -10.74 -3.39
C THR A 59 3.83 -9.79 -4.48
N ILE A 60 4.87 -10.16 -5.23
CA ILE A 60 5.30 -9.48 -6.46
C ILE A 60 4.81 -10.25 -7.71
N ASP A 61 4.52 -11.53 -7.54
CA ASP A 61 4.03 -12.43 -8.58
C ASP A 61 2.50 -12.45 -8.68
N ARG A 62 1.94 -13.45 -9.37
CA ARG A 62 0.49 -13.71 -9.50
C ARG A 62 -0.30 -12.57 -10.13
N ARG A 63 0.32 -11.82 -11.02
CA ARG A 63 -0.31 -10.68 -11.73
C ARG A 63 -0.79 -9.57 -10.78
N PHE A 64 -0.16 -9.46 -9.61
CA PHE A 64 -0.48 -8.44 -8.62
C PHE A 64 0.35 -7.18 -8.88
N MET A 65 -0.29 -6.12 -9.39
CA MET A 65 0.36 -4.88 -9.79
C MET A 65 1.11 -4.19 -8.64
N ALA A 66 0.47 -4.07 -7.49
CA ALA A 66 0.97 -3.27 -6.39
C ALA A 66 2.33 -3.77 -5.84
N GLY A 67 2.57 -5.09 -5.83
CA GLY A 67 3.84 -5.63 -5.34
C GLY A 67 5.05 -5.14 -6.15
N LEU A 68 4.93 -5.10 -7.48
CA LEU A 68 5.95 -4.55 -8.37
C LEU A 68 6.04 -3.03 -8.22
N ALA A 69 4.92 -2.32 -8.17
CA ALA A 69 4.87 -0.87 -7.99
C ALA A 69 5.61 -0.43 -6.72
N TYR A 70 5.36 -1.06 -5.57
CA TYR A 70 6.08 -0.78 -4.32
C TYR A 70 7.58 -1.06 -4.41
N TYR A 71 7.97 -2.15 -5.07
CA TYR A 71 9.38 -2.42 -5.29
C TYR A 71 10.05 -1.32 -6.11
N MET A 72 9.40 -0.87 -7.19
CA MET A 72 9.93 0.17 -8.07
C MET A 72 9.97 1.52 -7.36
N GLY A 73 8.93 1.91 -6.64
CA GLY A 73 8.90 3.17 -5.88
C GLY A 73 9.95 3.23 -4.77
N ALA A 74 10.14 2.13 -4.04
CA ALA A 74 11.20 2.04 -3.04
C ALA A 74 12.60 2.13 -3.67
N ARG A 75 12.80 1.49 -4.83
CA ARG A 75 14.04 1.61 -5.62
C ARG A 75 14.25 3.05 -6.10
N GLU A 76 13.21 3.75 -6.54
CA GLU A 76 13.23 5.15 -6.96
C GLU A 76 13.71 6.05 -5.82
N LEU A 77 13.19 5.85 -4.61
CA LEU A 77 13.62 6.56 -3.40
C LEU A 77 15.05 6.17 -2.96
N GLY A 78 15.58 5.06 -3.45
CA GLY A 78 16.90 4.55 -3.08
C GLY A 78 16.92 3.73 -1.80
N MET A 79 15.78 3.20 -1.36
CA MET A 79 15.66 2.31 -0.20
C MET A 79 16.25 0.94 -0.48
N GLY A 80 16.72 0.26 0.57
CA GLY A 80 16.94 -1.18 0.52
C GLY A 80 15.59 -1.91 0.46
N VAL A 81 15.46 -2.97 -0.34
CA VAL A 81 14.21 -3.75 -0.44
C VAL A 81 14.45 -5.23 -0.21
N ILE A 82 13.71 -5.81 0.73
CA ILE A 82 13.69 -7.24 1.01
C ILE A 82 12.36 -7.80 0.51
N ARG A 83 12.40 -8.63 -0.51
CA ARG A 83 11.22 -9.25 -1.12
C ARG A 83 10.90 -10.57 -0.43
N VAL A 84 10.21 -10.51 0.70
CA VAL A 84 9.84 -11.70 1.48
C VAL A 84 8.56 -12.35 0.95
N GLY A 85 7.70 -11.53 0.36
CA GLY A 85 6.38 -11.97 -0.07
C GLY A 85 5.38 -12.06 1.09
N ASN A 86 4.17 -12.52 0.80
CA ASN A 86 3.11 -12.64 1.78
C ASN A 86 3.16 -14.00 2.53
N GLY A 87 2.55 -14.04 3.71
CA GLY A 87 2.44 -15.26 4.52
C GLY A 87 3.72 -15.63 5.26
N ILE A 88 3.77 -16.86 5.79
CA ILE A 88 4.90 -17.47 6.52
C ILE A 88 5.49 -16.55 7.60
N PRO A 89 4.79 -16.37 8.76
CA PRO A 89 5.26 -15.50 9.84
C PRO A 89 6.68 -15.79 10.33
N GLU A 90 7.09 -17.06 10.35
CA GLU A 90 8.45 -17.45 10.70
C GLU A 90 9.51 -16.81 9.81
N LEU A 91 9.30 -16.83 8.49
CA LEU A 91 10.22 -16.22 7.51
C LEU A 91 10.28 -14.70 7.69
N GLN A 92 9.13 -14.06 7.98
CA GLN A 92 9.09 -12.62 8.25
C GLN A 92 9.94 -12.26 9.46
N TRP A 93 9.80 -12.97 10.56
CA TRP A 93 10.57 -12.72 11.77
C TRP A 93 12.05 -13.10 11.63
N ASP A 94 12.38 -14.18 10.93
CA ASP A 94 13.78 -14.48 10.60
C ASP A 94 14.43 -13.36 9.79
N THR A 95 13.69 -12.77 8.85
CA THR A 95 14.13 -11.63 8.05
C THR A 95 14.34 -10.39 8.93
N ILE A 96 13.38 -10.05 9.80
CA ILE A 96 13.50 -8.91 10.73
C ILE A 96 14.74 -9.06 11.59
N ARG A 97 14.97 -10.25 12.15
CA ARG A 97 16.12 -10.53 13.01
C ARG A 97 17.46 -10.41 12.27
N ARG A 98 17.54 -10.87 11.03
CA ARG A 98 18.82 -10.94 10.26
C ARG A 98 19.17 -9.65 9.57
N ILE A 99 18.18 -8.97 8.97
CA ILE A 99 18.41 -7.84 8.06
C ILE A 99 18.02 -6.51 8.70
N GLN A 100 17.20 -6.54 9.73
CA GLN A 100 16.76 -5.37 10.51
C GLN A 100 16.08 -4.29 9.64
N PRO A 101 15.01 -4.63 8.88
CA PRO A 101 14.23 -3.64 8.15
C PRO A 101 13.63 -2.60 9.08
N THR A 102 13.50 -1.36 8.60
CA THR A 102 12.95 -0.23 9.36
C THR A 102 11.50 0.05 9.02
N CYS A 103 11.05 -0.36 7.83
CA CYS A 103 9.65 -0.24 7.44
C CYS A 103 9.12 -1.51 6.77
N GLY A 104 7.80 -1.69 6.82
CA GLY A 104 7.10 -2.80 6.18
C GLY A 104 5.99 -2.31 5.24
N MET A 105 5.74 -3.07 4.18
CA MET A 105 4.53 -2.98 3.36
C MET A 105 3.70 -4.23 3.57
N VAL A 106 2.46 -4.09 4.07
CA VAL A 106 1.73 -5.23 4.64
C VAL A 106 0.21 -5.04 4.61
N VAL A 107 -0.53 -6.13 4.61
CA VAL A 107 -1.98 -6.11 4.89
C VAL A 107 -2.19 -6.14 6.41
N PRO A 108 -3.01 -5.25 7.02
CA PRO A 108 -3.18 -5.14 8.46
C PRO A 108 -3.51 -6.45 9.19
N SER A 109 -4.40 -7.26 8.64
CA SER A 109 -4.74 -8.56 9.23
C SER A 109 -3.54 -9.52 9.31
N PHE A 110 -2.54 -9.35 8.45
CA PHE A 110 -1.32 -10.15 8.52
C PHE A 110 -0.39 -9.69 9.65
N LEU A 111 -0.40 -8.41 10.04
CA LEU A 111 0.32 -7.94 11.25
C LEU A 111 -0.19 -8.63 12.51
N ILE A 112 -1.49 -8.87 12.62
CA ILE A 112 -2.04 -9.65 13.76
C ILE A 112 -1.43 -11.05 13.79
N LYS A 113 -1.33 -11.72 12.64
CA LYS A 113 -0.70 -13.05 12.56
C LYS A 113 0.79 -13.03 12.92
N LEU A 114 1.50 -11.95 12.56
CA LEU A 114 2.90 -11.76 12.95
C LEU A 114 3.04 -11.59 14.45
N ILE A 115 2.19 -10.77 15.07
CA ILE A 115 2.16 -10.56 16.51
C ILE A 115 1.83 -11.87 17.26
N GLU A 116 0.78 -12.59 16.85
CA GLU A 116 0.39 -13.87 17.45
C GLU A 116 1.51 -14.92 17.34
N PHE A 117 2.21 -14.96 16.20
CA PHE A 117 3.37 -15.83 16.05
C PHE A 117 4.52 -15.42 16.97
N ALA A 118 4.79 -14.14 17.10
CA ALA A 118 5.85 -13.61 17.96
C ALA A 118 5.56 -13.92 19.43
N GLU A 119 4.33 -13.70 19.90
CA GLU A 119 3.88 -14.03 21.26
C GLU A 119 4.07 -15.53 21.55
N LYS A 120 3.63 -16.39 20.63
CA LYS A 120 3.77 -17.85 20.76
C LYS A 120 5.23 -18.32 20.82
N ASN A 121 6.14 -17.63 20.15
CA ASN A 121 7.55 -18.00 20.05
C ASN A 121 8.46 -17.13 20.93
N HIS A 122 7.89 -16.33 21.83
CA HIS A 122 8.63 -15.47 22.76
C HIS A 122 9.58 -14.47 22.06
N ILE A 123 9.16 -13.94 20.91
CA ILE A 123 9.89 -12.91 20.18
C ILE A 123 9.46 -11.54 20.72
N ASP A 124 10.41 -10.74 21.16
CA ASP A 124 10.16 -9.36 21.56
C ASP A 124 10.05 -8.46 20.33
N TYR A 125 8.83 -8.28 19.85
CA TYR A 125 8.56 -7.45 18.68
C TYR A 125 8.62 -5.95 18.97
N ASN A 126 8.50 -5.52 20.25
CA ASN A 126 8.63 -4.12 20.62
C ASN A 126 10.09 -3.64 20.58
N ALA A 127 11.06 -4.54 20.67
CA ALA A 127 12.49 -4.25 20.59
C ALA A 127 13.08 -4.45 19.17
N CYS A 128 12.26 -4.78 18.17
CA CYS A 128 12.76 -4.99 16.80
C CYS A 128 13.02 -3.68 16.04
N SER A 129 13.66 -3.78 14.88
CA SER A 129 14.02 -2.65 14.03
C SER A 129 12.86 -1.99 13.30
N MET A 130 11.72 -2.67 13.18
CA MET A 130 10.55 -2.20 12.44
C MET A 130 9.89 -1.02 13.16
N GLN A 131 9.89 0.15 12.53
CA GLN A 131 9.38 1.39 13.11
C GLN A 131 8.03 1.82 12.54
N LYS A 132 7.80 1.49 11.27
CA LYS A 132 6.58 1.87 10.54
C LYS A 132 6.11 0.77 9.60
N CYS A 133 4.80 0.69 9.39
CA CYS A 133 4.20 -0.13 8.36
C CYS A 133 3.24 0.69 7.50
N ILE A 134 3.37 0.56 6.19
CA ILE A 134 2.42 1.06 5.22
C ILE A 134 1.44 -0.08 4.94
N CYS A 135 0.17 0.16 5.24
CA CYS A 135 -0.88 -0.83 5.29
C CYS A 135 -1.80 -0.70 4.08
N ILE A 136 -1.97 -1.80 3.35
CA ILE A 136 -2.74 -1.88 2.11
C ILE A 136 -3.89 -2.88 2.21
N GLY A 137 -4.91 -2.70 1.37
CA GLY A 137 -5.97 -3.69 1.14
C GLY A 137 -7.04 -3.78 2.22
N GLU A 138 -6.81 -3.21 3.39
CA GLU A 138 -7.77 -3.16 4.51
C GLU A 138 -7.71 -1.80 5.19
N ALA A 139 -8.88 -1.26 5.58
CA ALA A 139 -8.95 0.01 6.29
C ALA A 139 -8.34 -0.10 7.69
N LEU A 140 -7.57 0.92 8.08
CA LEU A 140 -7.02 1.09 9.43
C LEU A 140 -7.84 2.06 10.28
N ARG A 141 -8.60 2.96 9.64
CA ARG A 141 -9.31 4.06 10.30
C ARG A 141 -10.78 4.05 9.98
N ASN A 142 -11.54 4.66 10.88
CA ASN A 142 -12.96 4.96 10.72
C ASN A 142 -13.15 6.35 10.05
N GLN A 143 -14.40 6.81 9.96
CA GLN A 143 -14.74 8.09 9.33
C GLN A 143 -14.24 9.32 10.10
N GLU A 144 -13.96 9.18 11.40
CA GLU A 144 -13.38 10.22 12.25
C GLU A 144 -11.83 10.17 12.28
N PHE A 145 -11.21 9.45 11.36
CA PHE A 145 -9.76 9.21 11.26
C PHE A 145 -9.14 8.52 12.49
N GLN A 146 -9.95 8.01 13.41
CA GLN A 146 -9.48 7.21 14.54
C GLN A 146 -9.14 5.78 14.04
N LEU A 147 -8.20 5.11 14.71
CA LEU A 147 -7.96 3.70 14.44
C LEU A 147 -9.27 2.91 14.61
N ASN A 148 -9.61 2.11 13.62
CA ASN A 148 -10.73 1.17 13.71
C ASN A 148 -10.35 -0.02 14.62
N THR A 149 -11.26 -0.97 14.81
CA THR A 149 -11.02 -2.15 15.68
C THR A 149 -9.76 -2.92 15.30
N LEU A 150 -9.45 -3.06 14.02
CA LEU A 150 -8.26 -3.78 13.56
C LEU A 150 -6.98 -2.97 13.84
N GLY A 151 -6.99 -1.70 13.47
CA GLY A 151 -5.87 -0.79 13.73
C GLY A 151 -5.58 -0.65 15.22
N GLN A 152 -6.63 -0.51 16.04
CA GLN A 152 -6.50 -0.42 17.50
C GLN A 152 -5.91 -1.71 18.09
N LYS A 153 -6.37 -2.88 17.65
CA LYS A 153 -5.83 -4.17 18.10
C LYS A 153 -4.33 -4.32 17.81
N ILE A 154 -3.87 -3.80 16.67
CA ILE A 154 -2.44 -3.81 16.33
C ILE A 154 -1.69 -2.83 17.25
N HIS A 155 -2.20 -1.61 17.38
CA HIS A 155 -1.56 -0.56 18.18
C HIS A 155 -1.45 -0.92 19.67
N ASP A 156 -2.48 -1.53 20.25
CA ASP A 156 -2.48 -1.98 21.66
C ASP A 156 -1.38 -3.00 21.94
N LYS A 157 -1.09 -3.86 20.97
CA LYS A 157 -0.05 -4.90 21.09
C LYS A 157 1.34 -4.37 20.71
N TRP A 158 1.42 -3.56 19.69
CA TRP A 158 2.68 -3.03 19.15
C TRP A 158 2.66 -1.50 19.08
N PRO A 159 2.66 -0.81 20.24
CA PRO A 159 2.48 0.65 20.30
C PRO A 159 3.64 1.43 19.68
N ALA A 160 4.83 0.84 19.59
CA ALA A 160 5.99 1.47 18.95
C ALA A 160 5.90 1.50 17.41
N LEU A 161 5.02 0.67 16.81
CA LEU A 161 4.85 0.59 15.37
C LEU A 161 3.92 1.67 14.86
N GLN A 162 4.41 2.57 14.01
CA GLN A 162 3.57 3.55 13.32
C GLN A 162 2.84 2.88 12.14
N LEU A 163 1.52 3.07 12.07
CA LEU A 163 0.66 2.49 11.03
C LEU A 163 0.19 3.60 10.09
N TYR A 164 0.55 3.49 8.82
CA TYR A 164 0.10 4.37 7.76
C TYR A 164 -0.88 3.63 6.86
N SER A 165 -2.04 4.22 6.59
CA SER A 165 -3.00 3.67 5.63
C SER A 165 -2.68 4.14 4.22
N THR A 166 -2.87 3.28 3.24
CA THR A 166 -2.93 3.67 1.84
C THR A 166 -4.11 3.01 1.15
N TYR A 167 -4.88 3.81 0.42
CA TYR A 167 -5.97 3.37 -0.43
C TYR A 167 -5.50 3.33 -1.88
N ALA A 168 -5.62 2.19 -2.52
CA ALA A 168 -5.18 1.98 -3.88
C ALA A 168 -6.09 0.99 -4.61
N SER A 169 -6.20 1.11 -5.92
CA SER A 169 -6.82 0.09 -6.77
C SER A 169 -6.04 -0.11 -8.05
N THR A 170 -6.19 -1.29 -8.65
CA THR A 170 -5.58 -1.60 -9.95
C THR A 170 -6.12 -0.69 -11.03
N GLU A 171 -7.41 -0.34 -10.94
CA GLU A 171 -8.14 0.45 -11.93
C GLU A 171 -7.63 1.90 -12.01
N MET A 172 -7.34 2.51 -10.86
CA MET A 172 -6.87 3.90 -10.84
C MET A 172 -5.36 4.06 -11.01
N GLN A 173 -4.60 2.97 -10.89
CA GLN A 173 -3.13 2.94 -11.04
C GLN A 173 -2.44 4.03 -10.19
N SER A 174 -2.98 4.32 -9.03
CA SER A 174 -2.49 5.32 -8.08
C SER A 174 -2.84 4.92 -6.66
N SER A 175 -2.38 5.69 -5.69
CA SER A 175 -2.66 5.46 -4.27
C SER A 175 -2.80 6.77 -3.51
N PHE A 176 -3.59 6.74 -2.44
CA PHE A 176 -3.76 7.83 -1.48
C PHE A 176 -3.15 7.39 -0.16
N THR A 177 -1.96 7.87 0.14
CA THR A 177 -1.19 7.45 1.31
C THR A 177 -1.23 8.53 2.40
N GLU A 178 -1.44 8.12 3.65
CA GLU A 178 -1.41 9.02 4.82
C GLU A 178 -0.01 9.58 5.08
N CYS A 179 0.05 10.79 5.63
CA CYS A 179 1.23 11.32 6.31
C CYS A 179 1.12 11.14 7.84
N SER A 180 2.06 11.72 8.58
CA SER A 180 2.10 11.66 10.05
C SER A 180 0.93 12.36 10.77
N GLU A 181 0.10 13.12 10.06
CA GLU A 181 -1.11 13.74 10.62
C GLU A 181 -2.29 12.76 10.71
N PHE A 182 -2.27 11.67 9.95
CA PHE A 182 -3.28 10.60 9.96
C PHE A 182 -4.72 11.04 9.69
N HIS A 183 -4.91 12.08 8.91
CA HIS A 183 -6.21 12.67 8.56
C HIS A 183 -6.59 12.45 7.08
N GLY A 184 -6.37 11.25 6.57
CA GLY A 184 -6.67 10.86 5.20
C GLY A 184 -5.43 10.78 4.30
N GLY A 185 -5.62 10.26 3.09
CA GLY A 185 -4.55 10.06 2.12
C GLY A 185 -4.32 11.29 1.24
N HIS A 186 -3.07 11.53 0.89
CA HIS A 186 -2.69 12.59 -0.04
C HIS A 186 -3.05 12.21 -1.46
N LEU A 187 -3.61 13.18 -2.20
CA LEU A 187 -3.81 13.09 -3.65
C LEU A 187 -2.50 13.44 -4.37
N GLN A 188 -2.34 12.84 -5.55
CA GLN A 188 -1.24 13.14 -6.47
C GLN A 188 -1.83 13.82 -7.72
N PRO A 189 -2.03 15.16 -7.70
CA PRO A 189 -2.77 15.87 -8.75
C PRO A 189 -2.07 15.84 -10.12
N GLU A 190 -0.77 15.54 -10.15
CA GLU A 190 -0.02 15.34 -11.39
C GLU A 190 -0.25 13.94 -12.01
N LEU A 191 -0.90 13.04 -11.31
CA LEU A 191 -1.18 11.67 -11.77
C LEU A 191 -2.65 11.41 -12.04
N ILE A 192 -3.54 12.05 -11.27
CA ILE A 192 -4.99 11.78 -11.28
C ILE A 192 -5.80 13.04 -11.03
N ILE A 193 -6.99 13.08 -11.62
CA ILE A 193 -8.06 14.00 -11.24
C ILE A 193 -9.06 13.21 -10.40
N VAL A 194 -9.45 13.76 -9.26
CA VAL A 194 -10.46 13.18 -8.37
C VAL A 194 -11.66 14.10 -8.24
N GLU A 195 -12.84 13.57 -8.48
CA GLU A 195 -14.10 14.25 -8.36
C GLU A 195 -15.03 13.50 -7.42
N PHE A 196 -15.88 14.21 -6.70
CA PHE A 196 -16.96 13.63 -5.89
C PHE A 196 -18.29 14.02 -6.53
N LEU A 197 -19.01 13.04 -7.06
CA LEU A 197 -20.20 13.27 -7.87
C LEU A 197 -21.46 12.77 -7.17
N ASP A 198 -22.58 13.45 -7.39
CA ASP A 198 -23.90 12.99 -7.00
C ASP A 198 -24.50 11.99 -8.01
N ASP A 199 -25.73 11.50 -7.75
CA ASP A 199 -26.45 10.56 -8.61
C ASP A 199 -26.74 11.11 -10.03
N ASN A 200 -26.57 12.41 -10.25
CA ASN A 200 -26.75 13.07 -11.54
C ASN A 200 -25.42 13.39 -12.23
N ASN A 201 -24.31 12.84 -11.73
CA ASN A 201 -22.94 13.14 -12.19
C ASN A 201 -22.56 14.63 -12.08
N GLN A 202 -23.07 15.32 -11.05
CA GLN A 202 -22.68 16.69 -10.74
C GLN A 202 -21.79 16.71 -9.50
N PRO A 203 -20.78 17.60 -9.46
CA PRO A 203 -19.96 17.76 -8.28
C PRO A 203 -20.79 18.08 -7.02
N VAL A 204 -20.56 17.35 -5.94
CA VAL A 204 -21.19 17.65 -4.65
C VAL A 204 -20.60 18.89 -3.99
N ALA A 205 -21.33 19.52 -3.08
CA ALA A 205 -20.80 20.63 -2.31
C ALA A 205 -19.75 20.16 -1.29
N GLU A 206 -18.88 21.08 -0.85
CA GLU A 206 -17.87 20.77 0.16
C GLU A 206 -18.50 20.25 1.45
N GLY A 207 -18.04 19.10 1.93
CA GLY A 207 -18.55 18.41 3.12
C GLY A 207 -19.72 17.45 2.85
N GLU A 208 -20.21 17.37 1.63
CA GLU A 208 -21.23 16.39 1.22
C GLU A 208 -20.59 15.09 0.74
N ALA A 209 -21.29 13.98 0.91
CA ALA A 209 -20.85 12.68 0.40
C ALA A 209 -21.18 12.56 -1.10
N GLY A 210 -20.24 11.99 -1.86
CA GLY A 210 -20.41 11.72 -3.28
C GLY A 210 -19.68 10.45 -3.70
N GLU A 211 -19.95 9.96 -4.90
CA GLU A 211 -19.19 8.89 -5.53
C GLU A 211 -17.80 9.41 -5.92
N VAL A 212 -16.76 8.66 -5.53
CA VAL A 212 -15.38 8.98 -5.90
C VAL A 212 -15.14 8.58 -7.35
N THR A 213 -15.01 9.58 -8.21
CA THR A 213 -14.70 9.40 -9.62
C THR A 213 -13.26 9.81 -9.89
N ILE A 214 -12.50 8.93 -10.54
CA ILE A 214 -11.07 9.10 -10.76
C ILE A 214 -10.78 9.06 -12.26
N THR A 215 -10.09 10.09 -12.74
CA THR A 215 -9.52 10.13 -14.10
C THR A 215 -8.00 10.06 -13.98
N THR A 216 -7.40 9.07 -14.60
CA THR A 216 -5.93 8.93 -14.68
C THR A 216 -5.39 9.84 -15.80
N LEU A 217 -4.26 10.50 -15.56
CA LEU A 217 -3.61 11.41 -16.51
C LEU A 217 -2.47 10.70 -17.26
#